data_8494700a0239cd89be6c63731f8ebde1
#
_entry.id   8494700a0239cd89be6c63731f8ebde1
#
_cell.length_a   1.000
_cell.length_b   1.000
_cell.length_c   1.000
_cell.angle_alpha   90.00
_cell.angle_beta   90.00
_cell.angle_gamma   90.00
#
_symmetry.space_group_name_H-M   'P 1'
#
loop_
_entity.id
_entity.type
_entity.pdbx_description
1 polymer ?
#
loop_
_entity_poly.entity_id
_entity_poly.type
_entity_poly.pdbx_seq_one_letter_code
_entity_poly.pdbx_strand_id
1 'polypeptide(L)'
;NHPDIIKWINCKTVAGMFENFNISVALTDDFLKAAIAREDYALIDPCKKTNGSKLNAGDVFDLICKNAWLMGEPGVLFIDTINRMNSTPHLGKMETTNPCGETPLYSWESCNLGSIDLAKFVKDGDFQWTRLEKTLRLCVRFMDDVIDVNRYPKARIENKTKLTRKIGLGVMGWADALIELNIKYDSTEALNMADKVMKFMKEISHDESHKLARERGVYPASIRGTKAMRNATLTTIAPTGTLSLLANCSSGIEPIFDKSYTKTVMDDVVLDLSRKYIYPEAIRTAHEVSPENHVRMQAAFQMHCDNAVSKTINLPHEATIEDVKKAMLLGHELGCKGMTFYRDGTRDAPLKKKDKGLTECENGKCDIF
;
A
#
# COMPACT_ATOMS: atom_id res chain seq x y z
N ASN A 1 -18.79 -5.35 -12.18
CA ASN A 1 -19.92 -5.73 -13.06
C ASN A 1 -19.89 -7.19 -13.55
N HIS A 2 -19.06 -8.08 -12.96
CA HIS A 2 -19.01 -9.50 -13.30
C HIS A 2 -20.25 -10.23 -12.74
N PRO A 3 -20.85 -11.21 -13.43
CA PRO A 3 -22.01 -11.97 -12.94
C PRO A 3 -21.79 -12.68 -11.60
N ASP A 4 -20.56 -13.11 -11.32
CA ASP A 4 -20.22 -13.78 -10.06
C ASP A 4 -19.78 -12.81 -8.94
N ILE A 5 -20.00 -11.50 -9.09
CA ILE A 5 -19.47 -10.50 -8.14
C ILE A 5 -19.92 -10.76 -6.69
N ILE A 6 -21.17 -11.17 -6.48
CA ILE A 6 -21.68 -11.48 -5.13
C ILE A 6 -20.96 -12.68 -4.52
N LYS A 7 -20.67 -13.72 -5.31
CA LYS A 7 -19.88 -14.88 -4.85
C LYS A 7 -18.45 -14.45 -4.48
N TRP A 8 -17.86 -13.58 -5.30
CA TRP A 8 -16.53 -13.05 -5.07
C TRP A 8 -16.44 -12.22 -3.78
N ILE A 9 -17.40 -11.31 -3.56
CA ILE A 9 -17.45 -10.49 -2.34
C ILE A 9 -17.59 -11.37 -1.09
N ASN A 10 -18.31 -12.48 -1.18
CA ASN A 10 -18.60 -13.38 -0.05
C ASN A 10 -17.59 -14.53 0.09
N CYS A 11 -16.58 -14.68 -0.79
CA CYS A 11 -15.77 -15.90 -0.84
C CYS A 11 -14.94 -16.14 0.43
N LYS A 12 -14.68 -15.12 1.25
CA LYS A 12 -13.91 -15.20 2.51
C LYS A 12 -14.78 -15.07 3.77
N THR A 13 -16.09 -15.09 3.65
CA THR A 13 -16.98 -15.00 4.82
C THR A 13 -17.02 -16.29 5.65
N VAL A 14 -16.50 -17.39 5.11
CA VAL A 14 -16.33 -18.67 5.82
C VAL A 14 -14.87 -18.78 6.27
N ALA A 15 -14.66 -18.96 7.58
CA ALA A 15 -13.34 -19.15 8.15
C ALA A 15 -12.61 -20.36 7.50
N GLY A 16 -11.33 -20.24 7.25
CA GLY A 16 -10.51 -21.27 6.60
C GLY A 16 -10.54 -21.23 5.06
N MET A 17 -11.43 -20.41 4.45
CA MET A 17 -11.54 -20.31 2.99
C MET A 17 -10.62 -19.20 2.43
N PHE A 18 -9.73 -19.58 1.50
CA PHE A 18 -8.84 -18.66 0.77
C PHE A 18 -7.94 -17.79 1.66
N GLU A 19 -7.52 -18.27 2.83
CA GLU A 19 -6.71 -17.48 3.79
C GLU A 19 -5.41 -16.95 3.18
N ASN A 20 -4.80 -17.69 2.26
CA ASN A 20 -3.55 -17.33 1.59
C ASN A 20 -3.73 -16.38 0.39
N PHE A 21 -4.95 -15.90 0.13
CA PHE A 21 -5.23 -14.98 -0.96
C PHE A 21 -5.66 -13.63 -0.44
N ASN A 22 -5.12 -12.56 -1.01
CA ASN A 22 -5.67 -11.21 -0.86
C ASN A 22 -6.75 -11.01 -1.92
N ILE A 23 -7.94 -10.61 -1.50
CA ILE A 23 -9.11 -10.44 -2.37
C ILE A 23 -9.51 -8.97 -2.39
N SER A 24 -9.68 -8.43 -3.61
CA SER A 24 -10.14 -7.06 -3.80
C SER A 24 -11.24 -6.99 -4.85
N VAL A 25 -12.08 -5.97 -4.76
CA VAL A 25 -13.09 -5.63 -5.76
C VAL A 25 -12.65 -4.36 -6.49
N ALA A 26 -12.61 -4.42 -7.82
CA ALA A 26 -12.36 -3.25 -8.64
C ALA A 26 -13.64 -2.41 -8.78
N LEU A 27 -13.61 -1.20 -8.23
CA LEU A 27 -14.70 -0.23 -8.27
C LEU A 27 -14.47 0.77 -9.40
N THR A 28 -15.48 0.96 -10.26
CA THR A 28 -15.50 2.02 -11.27
C THR A 28 -16.15 3.29 -10.71
N ASP A 29 -15.83 4.44 -11.30
CA ASP A 29 -16.47 5.71 -10.95
C ASP A 29 -17.99 5.65 -11.16
N ASP A 30 -18.42 4.99 -12.25
CA ASP A 30 -19.86 4.83 -12.55
C ASP A 30 -20.56 3.92 -11.54
N PHE A 31 -19.91 2.85 -11.08
CA PHE A 31 -20.45 2.02 -10.00
C PHE A 31 -20.60 2.82 -8.71
N LEU A 32 -19.58 3.61 -8.32
CA LEU A 32 -19.66 4.42 -7.10
C LEU A 32 -20.76 5.49 -7.18
N LYS A 33 -20.93 6.14 -8.32
CA LYS A 33 -22.06 7.08 -8.55
C LYS A 33 -23.39 6.38 -8.39
N ALA A 34 -23.58 5.24 -9.05
CA ALA A 34 -24.80 4.43 -8.95
C ALA A 34 -25.03 3.93 -7.50
N ALA A 35 -23.97 3.56 -6.78
CA ALA A 35 -24.05 3.11 -5.40
C ALA A 35 -24.53 4.22 -4.45
N ILE A 36 -23.99 5.44 -4.61
CA ILE A 36 -24.42 6.61 -3.83
C ILE A 36 -25.88 6.96 -4.14
N ALA A 37 -26.27 6.91 -5.42
CA ALA A 37 -27.65 7.18 -5.86
C ALA A 37 -28.61 5.99 -5.60
N ARG A 38 -28.10 4.83 -5.15
CA ARG A 38 -28.85 3.57 -4.97
C ARG A 38 -29.55 3.10 -6.25
N GLU A 39 -28.90 3.34 -7.39
CA GLU A 39 -29.40 2.94 -8.72
C GLU A 39 -28.98 1.50 -9.07
N ASP A 40 -29.69 0.93 -10.04
CA ASP A 40 -29.36 -0.37 -10.59
C ASP A 40 -28.21 -0.26 -11.59
N TYR A 41 -27.30 -1.25 -11.59
CA TYR A 41 -26.27 -1.40 -12.60
C TYR A 41 -26.31 -2.78 -13.24
N ALA A 42 -25.89 -2.87 -14.51
CA ALA A 42 -25.90 -4.10 -15.27
C ALA A 42 -24.67 -4.97 -14.98
N LEU A 43 -24.88 -6.26 -14.78
CA LEU A 43 -23.81 -7.25 -14.83
C LEU A 43 -23.52 -7.59 -16.29
N ILE A 44 -22.25 -7.76 -16.63
CA ILE A 44 -21.77 -8.01 -18.00
C ILE A 44 -21.08 -9.37 -18.04
N ASP A 45 -21.59 -10.28 -18.88
CA ASP A 45 -20.92 -11.53 -19.14
C ASP A 45 -19.61 -11.25 -19.92
N PRO A 46 -18.43 -11.58 -19.35
CA PRO A 46 -17.16 -11.27 -20.00
C PRO A 46 -16.91 -12.04 -21.29
N CYS A 47 -17.55 -13.20 -21.47
CA CYS A 47 -17.44 -14.02 -22.68
C CYS A 47 -18.36 -13.52 -23.79
N LYS A 48 -19.63 -13.26 -23.46
CA LYS A 48 -20.65 -12.86 -24.43
C LYS A 48 -20.71 -11.35 -24.65
N LYS A 49 -20.12 -10.56 -23.73
CA LYS A 49 -20.18 -9.09 -23.70
C LYS A 49 -21.62 -8.56 -23.75
N THR A 50 -22.59 -9.32 -23.23
CA THR A 50 -24.00 -8.96 -23.16
C THR A 50 -24.36 -8.52 -21.75
N ASN A 51 -25.29 -7.58 -21.64
CA ASN A 51 -25.90 -7.21 -20.37
C ASN A 51 -26.69 -8.39 -19.83
N GLY A 52 -26.37 -8.82 -18.61
CA GLY A 52 -27.08 -9.84 -17.86
C GLY A 52 -28.13 -9.26 -16.91
N SER A 53 -28.26 -9.87 -15.75
CA SER A 53 -29.09 -9.36 -14.66
C SER A 53 -28.60 -8.01 -14.15
N LYS A 54 -29.48 -7.27 -13.49
CA LYS A 54 -29.14 -6.04 -12.78
C LYS A 54 -29.07 -6.29 -11.28
N LEU A 55 -28.25 -5.52 -10.59
CA LEU A 55 -28.18 -5.44 -9.15
C LEU A 55 -28.28 -3.97 -8.72
N ASN A 56 -28.82 -3.72 -7.53
CA ASN A 56 -28.76 -2.39 -6.94
C ASN A 56 -27.31 -2.12 -6.49
N ALA A 57 -26.69 -1.08 -7.00
CA ALA A 57 -25.29 -0.75 -6.71
C ALA A 57 -25.07 -0.39 -5.24
N GLY A 58 -26.05 0.27 -4.61
CA GLY A 58 -26.03 0.59 -3.18
C GLY A 58 -25.96 -0.65 -2.31
N ASP A 59 -26.78 -1.67 -2.61
CA ASP A 59 -26.80 -2.92 -1.85
C ASP A 59 -25.50 -3.71 -2.01
N VAL A 60 -24.92 -3.71 -3.22
CA VAL A 60 -23.61 -4.34 -3.46
C VAL A 60 -22.49 -3.60 -2.73
N PHE A 61 -22.51 -2.29 -2.71
CA PHE A 61 -21.53 -1.49 -1.99
C PHE A 61 -21.65 -1.66 -0.48
N ASP A 62 -22.88 -1.69 0.06
CA ASP A 62 -23.15 -1.99 1.47
C ASP A 62 -22.63 -3.39 1.84
N LEU A 63 -22.77 -4.39 0.96
CA LEU A 63 -22.23 -5.73 1.17
C LEU A 63 -20.69 -5.76 1.19
N ILE A 64 -20.03 -5.02 0.30
CA ILE A 64 -18.57 -4.86 0.30
C ILE A 64 -18.12 -4.25 1.64
N CYS A 65 -18.75 -3.14 2.06
CA CYS A 65 -18.43 -2.47 3.33
C CYS A 65 -18.65 -3.37 4.54
N LYS A 66 -19.75 -4.12 4.55
CA LYS A 66 -20.07 -5.09 5.61
C LYS A 66 -19.01 -6.18 5.73
N ASN A 67 -18.58 -6.78 4.61
CA ASN A 67 -17.59 -7.85 4.63
C ASN A 67 -16.19 -7.30 4.99
N ALA A 68 -15.82 -6.13 4.49
CA ALA A 68 -14.60 -5.44 4.89
C ALA A 68 -14.59 -5.13 6.41
N TRP A 69 -15.73 -4.75 6.98
CA TRP A 69 -15.89 -4.54 8.41
C TRP A 69 -15.80 -5.84 9.22
N LEU A 70 -16.44 -6.94 8.73
CA LEU A 70 -16.46 -8.24 9.41
C LEU A 70 -15.13 -8.97 9.38
N MET A 71 -14.46 -8.98 8.20
CA MET A 71 -13.32 -9.85 7.91
C MET A 71 -12.08 -9.09 7.45
N GLY A 72 -12.13 -7.75 7.29
CA GLY A 72 -11.09 -6.96 6.67
C GLY A 72 -10.96 -7.17 5.16
N GLU A 73 -11.82 -7.95 4.54
CA GLU A 73 -11.85 -8.27 3.12
C GLU A 73 -13.29 -8.36 2.59
N PRO A 74 -13.51 -8.01 1.30
CA PRO A 74 -12.50 -7.65 0.31
C PRO A 74 -11.92 -6.24 0.52
N GLY A 75 -10.67 -6.05 0.08
CA GLY A 75 -10.15 -4.73 -0.21
C GLY A 75 -10.81 -4.13 -1.45
N VAL A 76 -10.52 -2.87 -1.76
CA VAL A 76 -11.04 -2.23 -2.97
C VAL A 76 -9.91 -1.62 -3.80
N LEU A 77 -10.09 -1.64 -5.12
CA LEU A 77 -9.25 -0.97 -6.10
C LEU A 77 -10.10 0.05 -6.87
N PHE A 78 -9.67 1.30 -6.91
CA PHE A 78 -10.33 2.33 -7.72
C PHE A 78 -9.76 2.28 -9.14
N ILE A 79 -10.33 1.38 -9.95
CA ILE A 79 -9.73 0.98 -11.24
C ILE A 79 -9.68 2.13 -12.25
N ASP A 80 -10.64 3.06 -12.21
CA ASP A 80 -10.61 4.22 -13.09
C ASP A 80 -9.55 5.23 -12.65
N THR A 81 -9.33 5.41 -11.34
CA THR A 81 -8.21 6.20 -10.82
C THR A 81 -6.86 5.60 -11.22
N ILE A 82 -6.71 4.28 -11.13
CA ILE A 82 -5.52 3.56 -11.61
C ILE A 82 -5.27 3.88 -13.09
N ASN A 83 -6.32 3.78 -13.93
CA ASN A 83 -6.19 3.96 -15.38
C ASN A 83 -6.02 5.44 -15.78
N ARG A 84 -6.61 6.41 -15.06
CA ARG A 84 -6.32 7.83 -15.27
C ARG A 84 -4.85 8.19 -15.05
N MET A 85 -4.21 7.51 -14.10
CA MET A 85 -2.80 7.72 -13.74
C MET A 85 -1.84 6.73 -14.42
N ASN A 86 -2.32 5.99 -15.41
CA ASN A 86 -1.51 5.02 -16.16
C ASN A 86 -0.43 5.74 -16.99
N SER A 87 0.84 5.42 -16.76
CA SER A 87 1.98 6.01 -17.47
C SER A 87 2.12 5.53 -18.93
N THR A 88 1.43 4.44 -19.30
CA THR A 88 1.50 3.81 -20.62
C THR A 88 0.11 3.45 -21.17
N PRO A 89 -0.84 4.43 -21.25
CA PRO A 89 -2.26 4.15 -21.61
C PRO A 89 -2.44 3.56 -23.02
N HIS A 90 -1.49 3.77 -23.90
CA HIS A 90 -1.47 3.22 -25.26
C HIS A 90 -1.28 1.69 -25.30
N LEU A 91 -0.83 1.07 -24.21
CA LEU A 91 -0.72 -0.39 -24.08
C LEU A 91 -2.04 -1.05 -23.64
N GLY A 92 -3.06 -0.26 -23.37
CA GLY A 92 -4.37 -0.72 -22.92
C GLY A 92 -4.69 -0.31 -21.48
N LYS A 93 -5.72 -0.93 -20.90
CA LYS A 93 -6.13 -0.72 -19.52
C LYS A 93 -5.42 -1.69 -18.59
N MET A 94 -5.09 -1.22 -17.40
CA MET A 94 -4.69 -2.07 -16.27
C MET A 94 -5.95 -2.65 -15.62
N GLU A 95 -5.96 -3.96 -15.40
CA GLU A 95 -7.12 -4.68 -14.87
C GLU A 95 -6.82 -5.39 -13.56
N THR A 96 -5.54 -5.40 -13.14
CA THR A 96 -5.08 -6.13 -11.97
C THR A 96 -3.94 -5.42 -11.24
N THR A 97 -3.63 -5.92 -10.04
CA THR A 97 -2.49 -5.51 -9.23
C THR A 97 -1.77 -6.76 -8.70
N ASN A 98 -0.63 -6.56 -8.02
CA ASN A 98 -0.07 -7.56 -7.11
C ASN A 98 -1.00 -7.76 -5.88
N PRO A 99 -0.76 -8.75 -5.02
CA PRO A 99 -1.67 -9.08 -3.90
C PRO A 99 -1.99 -7.92 -2.96
N CYS A 100 -1.01 -7.07 -2.65
CA CYS A 100 -1.19 -5.96 -1.71
C CYS A 100 -1.68 -4.65 -2.38
N GLY A 101 -1.87 -4.66 -3.70
CA GLY A 101 -2.50 -3.56 -4.44
C GLY A 101 -1.60 -2.38 -4.80
N GLU A 102 -0.32 -2.37 -4.37
CA GLU A 102 0.59 -1.24 -4.60
C GLU A 102 1.17 -1.17 -6.01
N THR A 103 1.03 -2.24 -6.82
CA THR A 103 1.61 -2.30 -8.16
C THR A 103 0.55 -2.65 -9.20
N PRO A 104 -0.17 -1.64 -9.76
CA PRO A 104 -1.03 -1.86 -10.92
C PRO A 104 -0.23 -2.31 -12.14
N LEU A 105 -0.63 -3.42 -12.75
CA LEU A 105 0.10 -4.10 -13.81
C LEU A 105 -0.82 -4.55 -14.95
N TYR A 106 -0.24 -4.68 -16.14
CA TYR A 106 -0.85 -5.41 -17.23
C TYR A 106 -0.67 -6.92 -17.03
N SER A 107 -1.46 -7.70 -17.73
CA SER A 107 -1.29 -9.15 -17.76
C SER A 107 0.14 -9.54 -18.15
N TRP A 108 0.77 -10.42 -17.35
CA TRP A 108 2.14 -10.92 -17.53
C TRP A 108 3.25 -9.89 -17.28
N GLU A 109 2.92 -8.73 -16.76
CA GLU A 109 3.91 -7.74 -16.33
C GLU A 109 4.38 -8.03 -14.91
N SER A 110 5.60 -7.65 -14.60
CA SER A 110 6.13 -7.65 -13.23
C SER A 110 6.86 -6.36 -12.92
N CYS A 111 7.02 -6.09 -11.62
CA CYS A 111 7.74 -4.94 -11.11
C CYS A 111 8.59 -5.37 -9.93
N ASN A 112 9.86 -5.01 -9.91
CA ASN A 112 10.69 -5.20 -8.74
C ASN A 112 10.54 -4.02 -7.79
N LEU A 113 10.66 -4.29 -6.48
CA LEU A 113 10.39 -3.34 -5.41
C LEU A 113 11.64 -3.09 -4.57
N GLY A 114 11.77 -1.86 -4.09
CA GLY A 114 12.75 -1.46 -3.10
C GLY A 114 12.15 -0.48 -2.11
N SER A 115 12.63 -0.46 -0.87
CA SER A 115 12.11 0.46 0.16
C SER A 115 13.26 1.05 0.97
N ILE A 116 13.25 2.36 1.12
CA ILE A 116 14.24 3.14 1.87
C ILE A 116 13.74 3.32 3.30
N ASP A 117 14.55 2.96 4.28
CA ASP A 117 14.27 3.25 5.69
C ASP A 117 14.51 4.74 5.97
N LEU A 118 13.43 5.51 6.06
CA LEU A 118 13.48 6.96 6.26
C LEU A 118 14.03 7.37 7.61
N ALA A 119 13.91 6.56 8.64
CA ALA A 119 14.48 6.85 9.97
C ALA A 119 16.01 7.01 9.91
N LYS A 120 16.68 6.30 8.99
CA LYS A 120 18.13 6.45 8.77
C LYS A 120 18.53 7.80 8.18
N PHE A 121 17.58 8.61 7.74
CA PHE A 121 17.79 9.94 7.17
C PHE A 121 17.38 11.07 8.11
N VAL A 122 17.05 10.76 9.37
CA VAL A 122 16.90 11.75 10.43
C VAL A 122 18.18 11.77 11.27
N LYS A 123 18.70 12.94 11.53
CA LYS A 123 19.86 13.14 12.40
C LYS A 123 19.73 14.46 13.14
N ASP A 124 19.88 14.43 14.45
CA ASP A 124 19.82 15.61 15.33
C ASP A 124 18.53 16.45 15.13
N GLY A 125 17.40 15.78 14.88
CA GLY A 125 16.11 16.42 14.59
C GLY A 125 15.94 16.97 13.17
N ASP A 126 16.93 16.80 12.28
CA ASP A 126 16.89 17.29 10.90
C ASP A 126 16.85 16.16 9.89
N PHE A 127 16.10 16.37 8.82
CA PHE A 127 16.01 15.40 7.72
C PHE A 127 17.11 15.61 6.68
N GLN A 128 17.87 14.55 6.38
CA GLN A 128 19.09 14.56 5.58
C GLN A 128 18.80 14.48 4.07
N TRP A 129 18.23 15.51 3.46
CA TRP A 129 17.79 15.56 2.05
C TRP A 129 18.88 15.20 1.04
N THR A 130 20.08 15.77 1.19
CA THR A 130 21.22 15.49 0.27
C THR A 130 21.64 14.03 0.30
N ARG A 131 21.59 13.39 1.48
CA ARG A 131 21.90 11.97 1.62
C ARG A 131 20.82 11.13 0.97
N LEU A 132 19.54 11.49 1.17
CA LEU A 132 18.41 10.82 0.54
C LEU A 132 18.51 10.90 -0.99
N GLU A 133 18.82 12.07 -1.56
CA GLU A 133 19.01 12.25 -3.01
C GLU A 133 20.03 11.25 -3.58
N LYS A 134 21.21 11.19 -2.98
CA LYS A 134 22.28 10.27 -3.43
C LYS A 134 21.82 8.81 -3.39
N THR A 135 21.10 8.44 -2.33
CA THR A 135 20.57 7.08 -2.17
C THR A 135 19.48 6.77 -3.20
N LEU A 136 18.55 7.70 -3.45
CA LEU A 136 17.51 7.54 -4.47
C LEU A 136 18.09 7.29 -5.86
N ARG A 137 19.06 8.06 -6.26
CA ARG A 137 19.74 7.89 -7.57
C ARG A 137 20.39 6.52 -7.70
N LEU A 138 21.08 6.07 -6.67
CA LEU A 138 21.69 4.74 -6.65
C LEU A 138 20.64 3.63 -6.70
N CYS A 139 19.56 3.75 -5.93
CA CYS A 139 18.48 2.77 -5.90
C CYS A 139 17.77 2.65 -7.26
N VAL A 140 17.50 3.76 -7.95
CA VAL A 140 16.90 3.74 -9.29
C VAL A 140 17.79 2.98 -10.27
N ARG A 141 19.10 3.24 -10.29
CA ARG A 141 20.08 2.50 -11.11
C ARG A 141 20.08 1.02 -10.78
N PHE A 142 20.19 0.70 -9.50
CA PHE A 142 20.22 -0.69 -9.03
C PHE A 142 18.95 -1.45 -9.46
N MET A 143 17.78 -0.83 -9.29
CA MET A 143 16.52 -1.46 -9.65
C MET A 143 16.34 -1.60 -11.17
N ASP A 144 16.86 -0.66 -11.98
CA ASP A 144 16.91 -0.82 -13.43
C ASP A 144 17.84 -1.98 -13.85
N ASP A 145 18.98 -2.13 -13.20
CA ASP A 145 19.92 -3.23 -13.45
C ASP A 145 19.31 -4.60 -13.07
N VAL A 146 18.51 -4.66 -12.00
CA VAL A 146 17.78 -5.89 -11.59
C VAL A 146 16.87 -6.39 -12.71
N ILE A 147 16.21 -5.51 -13.48
CA ILE A 147 15.35 -5.92 -14.61
C ILE A 147 16.16 -6.71 -15.66
N ASP A 148 17.40 -6.34 -15.90
CA ASP A 148 18.24 -6.95 -16.92
C ASP A 148 18.89 -8.27 -16.45
N VAL A 149 19.28 -8.37 -15.17
CA VAL A 149 19.94 -9.57 -14.62
C VAL A 149 18.95 -10.62 -14.09
N ASN A 150 17.68 -10.26 -13.93
CA ASN A 150 16.67 -11.15 -13.40
C ASN A 150 16.42 -12.37 -14.32
N ARG A 151 16.18 -13.53 -13.70
CA ARG A 151 15.79 -14.77 -14.39
C ARG A 151 14.27 -14.92 -14.33
N TYR A 152 13.61 -14.72 -15.45
CA TYR A 152 12.16 -14.80 -15.55
C TYR A 152 11.71 -16.24 -15.78
N PRO A 153 10.64 -16.70 -15.10
CA PRO A 153 10.17 -18.09 -15.25
C PRO A 153 9.54 -18.38 -16.62
N LYS A 154 9.13 -17.33 -17.35
CA LYS A 154 8.54 -17.43 -18.70
C LYS A 154 8.97 -16.25 -19.55
N ALA A 155 9.27 -16.49 -20.82
CA ALA A 155 9.63 -15.46 -21.80
C ALA A 155 8.54 -14.36 -21.94
N ARG A 156 7.25 -14.72 -21.79
CA ARG A 156 6.16 -13.75 -21.84
C ARG A 156 6.22 -12.73 -20.71
N ILE A 157 6.62 -13.14 -19.51
CA ILE A 157 6.81 -12.23 -18.37
C ILE A 157 8.03 -11.33 -18.65
N GLU A 158 9.15 -11.92 -19.08
CA GLU A 158 10.36 -11.18 -19.42
C GLU A 158 10.07 -10.09 -20.47
N ASN A 159 9.45 -10.46 -21.59
CA ASN A 159 9.13 -9.54 -22.67
C ASN A 159 8.22 -8.39 -22.18
N LYS A 160 7.19 -8.68 -21.40
CA LYS A 160 6.29 -7.65 -20.86
C LYS A 160 6.99 -6.74 -19.86
N THR A 161 7.78 -7.30 -18.96
CA THR A 161 8.52 -6.52 -17.95
C THR A 161 9.57 -5.62 -18.61
N LYS A 162 10.35 -6.14 -19.56
CA LYS A 162 11.34 -5.36 -20.31
C LYS A 162 10.72 -4.31 -21.23
N LEU A 163 9.47 -4.51 -21.67
CA LEU A 163 8.76 -3.55 -22.53
C LEU A 163 8.50 -2.21 -21.82
N THR A 164 8.13 -2.22 -20.56
CA THR A 164 7.80 -1.03 -19.76
C THR A 164 8.87 -0.66 -18.74
N ARG A 165 9.69 -1.62 -18.36
CA ARG A 165 10.77 -1.45 -17.36
C ARG A 165 10.29 -0.79 -16.07
N LYS A 166 9.11 -1.16 -15.57
CA LYS A 166 8.55 -0.61 -14.34
C LYS A 166 9.39 -1.02 -13.13
N ILE A 167 9.70 -0.08 -12.28
CA ILE A 167 10.26 -0.28 -10.94
C ILE A 167 9.36 0.38 -9.90
N GLY A 168 9.49 -0.03 -8.65
CA GLY A 168 8.72 0.50 -7.53
C GLY A 168 9.60 0.79 -6.32
N LEU A 169 10.22 1.98 -6.29
CA LEU A 169 10.99 2.45 -5.14
C LEU A 169 10.07 3.17 -4.16
N GLY A 170 10.05 2.73 -2.91
CA GLY A 170 9.22 3.28 -1.86
C GLY A 170 9.99 3.52 -0.56
N VAL A 171 9.22 3.61 0.53
CA VAL A 171 9.76 3.88 1.86
C VAL A 171 9.27 2.86 2.88
N MET A 172 10.01 2.75 3.96
CA MET A 172 9.66 2.14 5.25
C MET A 172 10.24 3.00 6.37
N GLY A 173 9.95 2.70 7.63
CA GLY A 173 10.43 3.50 8.75
C GLY A 173 9.80 4.91 8.82
N TRP A 174 8.63 5.10 8.20
CA TRP A 174 7.97 6.41 8.19
C TRP A 174 7.57 6.88 9.59
N ALA A 175 6.91 6.00 10.37
CA ALA A 175 6.52 6.35 11.74
C ALA A 175 7.75 6.62 12.63
N ASP A 176 8.80 5.82 12.48
CA ASP A 176 10.06 6.05 13.21
C ASP A 176 10.67 7.41 12.85
N ALA A 177 10.71 7.75 11.54
CA ALA A 177 11.24 9.04 11.09
C ALA A 177 10.44 10.22 11.66
N LEU A 178 9.12 10.13 11.69
CA LEU A 178 8.26 11.15 12.29
C LEU A 178 8.54 11.32 13.80
N ILE A 179 8.65 10.21 14.52
CA ILE A 179 8.94 10.25 15.96
C ILE A 179 10.32 10.88 16.22
N GLU A 180 11.33 10.54 15.44
CA GLU A 180 12.67 11.14 15.57
C GLU A 180 12.71 12.63 15.21
N LEU A 181 11.75 13.10 14.39
CA LEU A 181 11.52 14.52 14.10
C LEU A 181 10.60 15.21 15.12
N ASN A 182 10.13 14.49 16.13
CA ASN A 182 9.11 14.95 17.09
C ASN A 182 7.79 15.39 16.45
N ILE A 183 7.35 14.68 15.41
CA ILE A 183 6.12 14.93 14.66
C ILE A 183 5.12 13.81 14.94
N LYS A 184 3.89 14.16 15.33
CA LYS A 184 2.81 13.20 15.52
C LYS A 184 2.27 12.73 14.17
N TYR A 185 2.08 11.42 14.00
CA TYR A 185 1.65 10.79 12.75
C TYR A 185 0.37 11.39 12.15
N ASP A 186 -0.60 11.76 12.99
CA ASP A 186 -1.93 12.28 12.63
C ASP A 186 -2.00 13.81 12.56
N SER A 187 -0.86 14.48 12.57
CA SER A 187 -0.78 15.95 12.50
C SER A 187 -0.74 16.45 11.05
N THR A 188 -1.12 17.70 10.86
CA THR A 188 -0.97 18.42 9.58
C THR A 188 0.51 18.50 9.16
N GLU A 189 1.41 18.61 10.12
CA GLU A 189 2.84 18.63 9.87
C GLU A 189 3.33 17.30 9.26
N ALA A 190 2.84 16.15 9.77
CA ALA A 190 3.14 14.83 9.20
C ALA A 190 2.62 14.70 7.75
N LEU A 191 1.42 15.20 7.45
CA LEU A 191 0.87 15.21 6.09
C LEU A 191 1.72 16.08 5.15
N ASN A 192 2.13 17.27 5.59
CA ASN A 192 3.02 18.14 4.82
C ASN A 192 4.40 17.51 4.60
N MET A 193 4.93 16.81 5.60
CA MET A 193 6.19 16.08 5.47
C MET A 193 6.07 14.89 4.53
N ALA A 194 4.95 14.16 4.53
CA ALA A 194 4.66 13.08 3.59
C ALA A 194 4.62 13.58 2.15
N ASP A 195 3.89 14.67 1.89
CA ASP A 195 3.84 15.35 0.59
C ASP A 195 5.25 15.73 0.13
N LYS A 196 6.02 16.40 0.98
CA LYS A 196 7.37 16.87 0.69
C LYS A 196 8.33 15.71 0.38
N VAL A 197 8.31 14.65 1.19
CA VAL A 197 9.17 13.47 0.99
C VAL A 197 8.83 12.79 -0.32
N MET A 198 7.55 12.51 -0.57
CA MET A 198 7.16 11.76 -1.75
C MET A 198 7.32 12.56 -3.04
N LYS A 199 7.07 13.87 -3.01
CA LYS A 199 7.38 14.78 -4.11
C LYS A 199 8.87 14.78 -4.44
N PHE A 200 9.73 14.92 -3.41
CA PHE A 200 11.18 14.87 -3.57
C PHE A 200 11.64 13.52 -4.16
N MET A 201 11.11 12.41 -3.65
CA MET A 201 11.42 11.08 -4.18
C MET A 201 11.05 10.95 -5.66
N LYS A 202 9.85 11.41 -6.03
CA LYS A 202 9.39 11.42 -7.42
C LYS A 202 10.33 12.23 -8.31
N GLU A 203 10.62 13.47 -7.95
CA GLU A 203 11.46 14.37 -8.74
C GLU A 203 12.86 13.78 -8.97
N ILE A 204 13.52 13.30 -7.93
CA ILE A 204 14.86 12.73 -8.01
C ILE A 204 14.87 11.41 -8.79
N SER A 205 13.90 10.53 -8.55
CA SER A 205 13.81 9.25 -9.26
C SER A 205 13.55 9.46 -10.75
N HIS A 206 12.66 10.39 -11.10
CA HIS A 206 12.39 10.76 -12.50
C HIS A 206 13.62 11.37 -13.17
N ASP A 207 14.34 12.29 -12.50
CA ASP A 207 15.59 12.87 -13.03
C ASP A 207 16.64 11.78 -13.30
N GLU A 208 16.82 10.83 -12.38
CA GLU A 208 17.76 9.73 -12.59
C GLU A 208 17.33 8.80 -13.73
N SER A 209 16.04 8.49 -13.85
CA SER A 209 15.51 7.71 -14.98
C SER A 209 15.71 8.43 -16.32
N HIS A 210 15.64 9.77 -16.34
CA HIS A 210 16.00 10.56 -17.52
C HIS A 210 17.49 10.45 -17.87
N LYS A 211 18.39 10.45 -16.89
CA LYS A 211 19.83 10.25 -17.11
C LYS A 211 20.07 8.85 -17.67
N LEU A 212 19.45 7.83 -17.06
CA LEU A 212 19.55 6.45 -17.54
C LEU A 212 19.00 6.29 -18.97
N ALA A 213 17.94 7.00 -19.32
CA ALA A 213 17.41 6.99 -20.69
C ALA A 213 18.41 7.53 -21.71
N ARG A 214 19.21 8.54 -21.35
CA ARG A 214 20.29 9.05 -22.22
C ARG A 214 21.48 8.08 -22.31
N GLU A 215 21.79 7.39 -21.22
CA GLU A 215 22.90 6.44 -21.14
C GLU A 215 22.59 5.09 -21.80
N ARG A 216 21.36 4.58 -21.63
CA ARG A 216 20.97 3.19 -21.92
C ARG A 216 19.76 3.06 -22.87
N GLY A 217 19.23 4.19 -23.33
CA GLY A 217 18.00 4.24 -24.11
C GLY A 217 16.73 4.28 -23.27
N VAL A 218 15.63 4.72 -23.86
CA VAL A 218 14.29 4.76 -23.26
C VAL A 218 13.71 3.35 -23.10
N TYR A 219 12.67 3.19 -22.24
CA TYR A 219 11.96 1.92 -22.19
C TYR A 219 11.28 1.64 -23.55
N PRO A 220 11.23 0.36 -24.02
CA PRO A 220 10.82 0.04 -25.39
C PRO A 220 9.43 0.53 -25.80
N ALA A 221 8.46 0.54 -24.86
CA ALA A 221 7.10 1.04 -25.12
C ALA A 221 6.97 2.57 -25.02
N SER A 222 8.05 3.33 -24.90
CA SER A 222 7.99 4.79 -24.86
C SER A 222 7.49 5.37 -26.19
N ILE A 223 6.59 6.35 -26.11
CA ILE A 223 6.08 7.04 -27.31
C ILE A 223 7.03 8.18 -27.68
N ARG A 224 7.33 8.34 -28.96
CA ARG A 224 8.11 9.47 -29.47
C ARG A 224 7.41 10.79 -29.14
N GLY A 225 8.17 11.77 -28.68
CA GLY A 225 7.64 13.09 -28.28
C GLY A 225 7.18 13.18 -26.81
N THR A 226 7.15 12.08 -26.08
CA THR A 226 7.00 12.11 -24.63
C THR A 226 8.36 12.32 -23.96
N LYS A 227 8.32 12.65 -22.66
CA LYS A 227 9.53 12.81 -21.86
C LYS A 227 10.33 11.50 -21.85
N ALA A 228 11.60 11.55 -22.29
CA ALA A 228 12.44 10.35 -22.39
C ALA A 228 12.73 9.75 -21.00
N MET A 229 12.22 8.57 -20.71
CA MET A 229 12.39 7.85 -19.46
C MET A 229 13.00 6.46 -19.72
N ARG A 230 13.81 5.97 -18.79
CA ARG A 230 14.30 4.58 -18.79
C ARG A 230 13.26 3.60 -18.27
N ASN A 231 12.39 4.05 -17.37
CA ASN A 231 11.40 3.25 -16.66
C ASN A 231 10.02 3.92 -16.77
N ALA A 232 8.96 3.17 -17.03
CA ALA A 232 7.60 3.69 -17.19
C ALA A 232 6.98 4.14 -15.86
N THR A 233 7.38 3.51 -14.73
CA THR A 233 7.07 3.94 -13.35
C THR A 233 8.30 3.77 -12.50
N LEU A 234 8.39 4.55 -11.41
CA LEU A 234 9.57 4.58 -10.53
C LEU A 234 9.21 4.38 -9.06
N THR A 235 8.06 4.87 -8.62
CA THR A 235 7.71 4.90 -7.20
C THR A 235 6.50 4.06 -6.86
N THR A 236 6.53 3.44 -5.66
CA THR A 236 5.43 2.68 -5.04
C THR A 236 5.60 2.67 -3.53
N ILE A 237 4.54 2.42 -2.78
CA ILE A 237 4.65 2.16 -1.34
C ILE A 237 4.21 0.72 -1.07
N ALA A 238 5.19 -0.14 -0.82
CA ALA A 238 4.99 -1.54 -0.48
C ALA A 238 4.77 -1.73 1.04
N PRO A 239 4.13 -2.83 1.48
CA PRO A 239 3.91 -3.10 2.90
C PRO A 239 5.19 -3.28 3.71
N THR A 240 6.24 -3.81 3.11
CA THR A 240 7.57 -4.09 3.73
C THR A 240 7.54 -4.97 4.98
N GLY A 241 6.55 -5.87 5.09
CA GLY A 241 6.30 -6.65 6.32
C GLY A 241 7.51 -7.39 6.88
N THR A 242 8.27 -8.12 6.04
CA THR A 242 9.51 -8.82 6.45
C THR A 242 10.72 -7.91 6.34
N LEU A 243 10.78 -7.06 5.31
CA LEU A 243 11.91 -6.17 5.07
C LEU A 243 12.12 -5.18 6.22
N SER A 244 11.03 -4.61 6.75
CA SER A 244 11.08 -3.70 7.89
C SER A 244 11.55 -4.37 9.18
N LEU A 245 11.24 -5.67 9.37
CA LEU A 245 11.78 -6.45 10.49
C LEU A 245 13.29 -6.61 10.39
N LEU A 246 13.80 -6.95 9.20
CA LEU A 246 15.24 -7.06 8.95
C LEU A 246 15.95 -5.72 9.15
N ALA A 247 15.33 -4.62 8.73
CA ALA A 247 15.87 -3.27 8.88
C ALA A 247 15.67 -2.69 10.29
N ASN A 248 14.88 -3.35 11.13
CA ASN A 248 14.47 -2.89 12.46
C ASN A 248 13.81 -1.49 12.40
N CYS A 249 12.83 -1.32 11.51
CA CYS A 249 12.04 -0.09 11.37
C CYS A 249 10.55 -0.38 11.21
N SER A 250 9.70 0.64 11.27
CA SER A 250 8.26 0.53 11.03
C SER A 250 7.96 0.13 9.58
N SER A 251 6.87 -0.61 9.36
CA SER A 251 6.49 -1.12 8.03
C SER A 251 5.93 -0.01 7.16
N GLY A 252 6.50 0.18 5.96
CA GLY A 252 6.02 1.12 4.96
C GLY A 252 5.75 2.50 5.55
N ILE A 253 4.51 2.95 5.36
CA ILE A 253 4.00 4.20 5.92
C ILE A 253 2.98 3.96 7.06
N GLU A 254 2.98 2.76 7.63
CA GLU A 254 2.09 2.46 8.76
C GLU A 254 2.52 3.21 10.03
N PRO A 255 1.58 3.61 10.89
CA PRO A 255 1.92 4.08 12.22
C PRO A 255 2.49 2.94 13.07
N ILE A 256 3.04 3.25 14.22
CA ILE A 256 3.46 2.23 15.19
C ILE A 256 2.24 1.41 15.62
N PHE A 257 2.35 0.09 15.62
CA PHE A 257 1.22 -0.77 16.01
C PHE A 257 0.86 -0.56 17.47
N ASP A 258 1.84 -0.68 18.36
CA ASP A 258 1.73 -0.39 19.80
C ASP A 258 3.13 -0.03 20.35
N LYS A 259 3.20 0.60 21.52
CA LYS A 259 4.47 0.96 22.20
C LYS A 259 5.29 -0.27 22.59
N SER A 260 4.63 -1.38 22.86
CA SER A 260 5.23 -2.67 23.18
C SER A 260 4.38 -3.78 22.54
N TYR A 261 4.94 -4.49 21.60
CA TYR A 261 4.23 -5.54 20.88
C TYR A 261 5.16 -6.63 20.37
N THR A 262 4.56 -7.78 20.09
CA THR A 262 5.24 -8.93 19.51
C THR A 262 4.64 -9.26 18.15
N LYS A 263 5.43 -9.90 17.30
CA LYS A 263 4.98 -10.44 16.01
C LYS A 263 5.36 -11.90 15.92
N THR A 264 4.38 -12.74 15.64
CA THR A 264 4.62 -14.13 15.26
C THR A 264 5.00 -14.15 13.77
N VAL A 265 6.13 -14.75 13.45
CA VAL A 265 6.64 -14.98 12.10
C VAL A 265 6.65 -16.47 11.79
N MET A 266 7.20 -16.85 10.62
CA MET A 266 7.27 -18.27 10.21
C MET A 266 7.82 -19.16 11.33
N ASP A 267 7.30 -20.40 11.43
CA ASP A 267 7.67 -21.43 12.42
C ASP A 267 7.37 -21.00 13.87
N ASP A 268 6.32 -20.20 14.07
CA ASP A 268 5.85 -19.73 15.39
C ASP A 268 6.91 -18.92 16.19
N VAL A 269 7.92 -18.39 15.52
CA VAL A 269 8.92 -17.53 16.16
C VAL A 269 8.27 -16.19 16.54
N VAL A 270 8.32 -15.85 17.82
CA VAL A 270 7.80 -14.59 18.36
C VAL A 270 8.93 -13.57 18.47
N LEU A 271 8.80 -12.47 17.72
CA LEU A 271 9.75 -11.36 17.77
C LEU A 271 9.21 -10.23 18.64
N ASP A 272 10.02 -9.74 19.57
CA ASP A 272 9.76 -8.52 20.33
C ASP A 272 10.12 -7.31 19.47
N LEU A 273 9.14 -6.45 19.18
CA LEU A 273 9.28 -5.27 18.36
C LEU A 273 9.17 -3.97 19.16
N SER A 274 9.30 -4.07 20.49
CA SER A 274 9.32 -2.89 21.38
C SER A 274 10.58 -2.05 21.11
N ARG A 275 10.39 -0.74 20.93
CA ARG A 275 11.48 0.20 20.64
C ARG A 275 11.50 1.34 21.64
N LYS A 276 12.69 1.87 21.89
CA LYS A 276 12.87 3.10 22.67
C LYS A 276 13.04 4.28 21.71
N TYR A 277 12.22 5.29 21.88
CA TYR A 277 12.24 6.51 21.07
C TYR A 277 12.72 7.70 21.91
N ILE A 278 13.34 8.67 21.27
CA ILE A 278 13.82 9.92 21.91
C ILE A 278 12.60 10.78 22.29
N TYR A 279 11.56 10.81 21.46
CA TYR A 279 10.34 11.60 21.67
C TYR A 279 9.12 10.69 21.83
N PRO A 280 8.94 10.01 22.96
CA PRO A 280 7.83 9.09 23.16
C PRO A 280 6.45 9.75 23.11
N GLU A 281 6.35 11.05 23.32
CA GLU A 281 5.14 11.87 23.21
C GLU A 281 4.66 12.07 21.75
N ALA A 282 5.56 11.89 20.78
CA ALA A 282 5.23 11.92 19.35
C ALA A 282 4.63 10.60 18.85
N ILE A 283 4.72 9.52 19.63
CA ILE A 283 4.18 8.22 19.24
C ILE A 283 2.66 8.33 19.07
N ARG A 284 2.19 7.80 17.92
CA ARG A 284 0.80 7.51 17.64
C ARG A 284 0.69 6.05 17.21
N THR A 285 -0.10 5.29 17.94
CA THR A 285 -0.36 3.89 17.60
C THR A 285 -1.42 3.79 16.50
N ALA A 286 -1.47 2.65 15.81
CA ALA A 286 -2.42 2.41 14.74
C ALA A 286 -3.89 2.59 15.17
N HIS A 287 -4.18 2.32 16.44
CA HIS A 287 -5.54 2.43 17.01
C HIS A 287 -5.86 3.84 17.56
N GLU A 288 -4.84 4.68 17.81
CA GLU A 288 -5.03 6.08 18.20
C GLU A 288 -5.26 7.00 17.00
N VAL A 289 -4.80 6.59 15.81
CA VAL A 289 -5.01 7.34 14.56
C VAL A 289 -6.41 7.09 14.05
N SER A 290 -7.16 8.16 13.78
CA SER A 290 -8.52 8.04 13.24
C SER A 290 -8.51 7.41 11.83
N PRO A 291 -9.57 6.68 11.42
CA PRO A 291 -9.70 6.15 10.06
C PRO A 291 -9.50 7.21 8.97
N GLU A 292 -10.04 8.40 9.19
CA GLU A 292 -9.85 9.54 8.28
C GLU A 292 -8.38 9.94 8.12
N ASN A 293 -7.62 10.00 9.21
CA ASN A 293 -6.19 10.35 9.17
C ASN A 293 -5.35 9.24 8.54
N HIS A 294 -5.73 7.98 8.68
CA HIS A 294 -5.13 6.89 7.90
C HIS A 294 -5.31 7.10 6.39
N VAL A 295 -6.53 7.47 5.96
CA VAL A 295 -6.83 7.74 4.55
C VAL A 295 -6.07 8.97 4.05
N ARG A 296 -6.04 10.07 4.81
CA ARG A 296 -5.32 11.30 4.45
C ARG A 296 -3.82 11.05 4.30
N MET A 297 -3.22 10.25 5.20
CA MET A 297 -1.81 9.87 5.09
C MET A 297 -1.54 9.05 3.82
N GLN A 298 -2.39 8.07 3.51
CA GLN A 298 -2.29 7.31 2.27
C GLN A 298 -2.39 8.20 1.04
N ALA A 299 -3.33 9.14 1.02
CA ALA A 299 -3.55 10.08 -0.07
C ALA A 299 -2.36 11.03 -0.26
N ALA A 300 -1.75 11.53 0.81
CA ALA A 300 -0.57 12.38 0.75
C ALA A 300 0.60 11.69 0.02
N PHE A 301 0.83 10.40 0.31
CA PHE A 301 1.81 9.62 -0.44
C PHE A 301 1.37 9.32 -1.87
N GLN A 302 0.08 8.98 -2.08
CA GLN A 302 -0.44 8.63 -3.41
C GLN A 302 -0.34 9.77 -4.41
N MET A 303 -0.46 11.01 -3.98
CA MET A 303 -0.41 12.21 -4.84
C MET A 303 0.86 12.25 -5.70
N HIS A 304 1.98 11.79 -5.18
CA HIS A 304 3.27 11.77 -5.87
C HIS A 304 3.77 10.36 -6.20
N CYS A 305 2.97 9.31 -5.96
CA CYS A 305 3.34 7.93 -6.26
C CYS A 305 2.91 7.53 -7.68
N ASP A 306 3.85 7.02 -8.50
CA ASP A 306 3.54 6.59 -9.87
C ASP A 306 2.63 5.35 -9.88
N ASN A 307 2.98 4.33 -9.11
CA ASN A 307 2.16 3.13 -8.92
C ASN A 307 1.06 3.38 -7.88
N ALA A 308 0.93 2.54 -6.87
CA ALA A 308 -0.05 2.73 -5.81
C ALA A 308 0.60 2.64 -4.42
N VAL A 309 -0.21 2.82 -3.41
CA VAL A 309 0.19 2.85 -2.00
C VAL A 309 -0.53 1.75 -1.25
N SER A 310 0.23 0.81 -0.70
CA SER A 310 -0.30 -0.18 0.24
C SER A 310 -0.33 0.44 1.64
N LYS A 311 -1.50 0.55 2.20
CA LYS A 311 -1.71 0.99 3.58
C LYS A 311 -2.98 0.39 4.16
N THR A 312 -2.89 -0.06 5.41
CA THR A 312 -4.04 -0.53 6.17
C THR A 312 -4.77 0.67 6.79
N ILE A 313 -6.08 0.74 6.58
CA ILE A 313 -6.96 1.60 7.34
C ILE A 313 -7.35 0.84 8.60
N ASN A 314 -6.70 1.16 9.72
CA ASN A 314 -6.99 0.54 10.99
C ASN A 314 -8.24 1.17 11.59
N LEU A 315 -9.17 0.33 12.00
CA LEU A 315 -10.45 0.71 12.59
C LEU A 315 -10.47 0.22 14.04
N PRO A 316 -10.93 1.02 14.99
CA PRO A 316 -11.13 0.57 16.37
C PRO A 316 -12.22 -0.51 16.41
N HIS A 317 -12.28 -1.27 17.52
CA HIS A 317 -13.23 -2.37 17.67
C HIS A 317 -14.70 -1.91 17.55
N GLU A 318 -15.01 -0.72 18.05
CA GLU A 318 -16.33 -0.09 18.02
C GLU A 318 -16.72 0.54 16.69
N ALA A 319 -15.81 0.58 15.71
CA ALA A 319 -16.11 1.14 14.40
C ALA A 319 -17.30 0.45 13.73
N THR A 320 -18.10 1.23 13.04
CA THR A 320 -19.32 0.80 12.36
C THR A 320 -19.07 0.51 10.87
N ILE A 321 -20.01 -0.15 10.22
CA ILE A 321 -19.98 -0.34 8.75
C ILE A 321 -20.00 1.02 8.03
N GLU A 322 -20.68 2.01 8.59
CA GLU A 322 -20.73 3.36 8.03
C GLU A 322 -19.38 4.07 8.09
N ASP A 323 -18.54 3.79 9.08
CA ASP A 323 -17.17 4.32 9.14
C ASP A 323 -16.30 3.71 8.02
N VAL A 324 -16.45 2.42 7.71
CA VAL A 324 -15.80 1.80 6.55
C VAL A 324 -16.25 2.47 5.25
N LYS A 325 -17.54 2.70 5.10
CA LYS A 325 -18.14 3.34 3.92
C LYS A 325 -17.61 4.76 3.72
N LYS A 326 -17.59 5.56 4.78
CA LYS A 326 -17.04 6.92 4.77
C LYS A 326 -15.56 6.92 4.39
N ALA A 327 -14.78 6.01 4.96
CA ALA A 327 -13.35 5.89 4.64
C ALA A 327 -13.12 5.48 3.17
N MET A 328 -13.91 4.55 2.62
CA MET A 328 -13.82 4.17 1.19
C MET A 328 -14.14 5.36 0.26
N LEU A 329 -15.21 6.08 0.53
CA LEU A 329 -15.61 7.24 -0.29
C LEU A 329 -14.57 8.35 -0.20
N LEU A 330 -14.05 8.65 1.00
CA LEU A 330 -12.99 9.63 1.18
C LEU A 330 -11.71 9.22 0.43
N GLY A 331 -11.32 7.94 0.46
CA GLY A 331 -10.15 7.46 -0.27
C GLY A 331 -10.29 7.62 -1.78
N HIS A 332 -11.47 7.35 -2.33
CA HIS A 332 -11.77 7.62 -3.74
C HIS A 332 -11.70 9.12 -4.07
N GLU A 333 -12.31 9.97 -3.25
CA GLU A 333 -12.30 11.43 -3.41
C GLU A 333 -10.88 11.99 -3.40
N LEU A 334 -10.03 11.51 -2.49
CA LEU A 334 -8.64 11.94 -2.36
C LEU A 334 -7.68 11.28 -3.38
N GLY A 335 -8.19 10.47 -4.31
CA GLY A 335 -7.41 9.89 -5.41
C GLY A 335 -6.54 8.69 -5.02
N CYS A 336 -6.84 8.00 -3.93
CA CYS A 336 -6.24 6.71 -3.64
C CYS A 336 -6.54 5.71 -4.76
N LYS A 337 -5.62 4.77 -5.02
CA LYS A 337 -5.79 3.74 -6.05
C LYS A 337 -6.37 2.42 -5.52
N GLY A 338 -6.32 2.21 -4.22
CA GLY A 338 -6.88 1.06 -3.54
C GLY A 338 -6.87 1.26 -2.03
N MET A 339 -7.62 0.43 -1.31
CA MET A 339 -7.72 0.50 0.14
C MET A 339 -7.92 -0.88 0.75
N THR A 340 -7.30 -1.09 1.90
CA THR A 340 -7.42 -2.30 2.72
C THR A 340 -7.82 -1.90 4.13
N PHE A 341 -8.71 -2.68 4.75
CA PHE A 341 -9.25 -2.40 6.08
C PHE A 341 -8.84 -3.48 7.07
N TYR A 342 -8.62 -3.07 8.30
CA TYR A 342 -8.49 -3.97 9.43
C TYR A 342 -9.22 -3.35 10.63
N ARG A 343 -10.21 -4.06 11.15
CA ARG A 343 -10.90 -3.68 12.41
C ARG A 343 -10.35 -4.53 13.54
N ASP A 344 -10.05 -3.90 14.67
CA ASP A 344 -9.52 -4.59 15.85
C ASP A 344 -10.44 -5.76 16.27
N GLY A 345 -9.84 -6.94 16.50
CA GLY A 345 -10.52 -8.14 16.90
C GLY A 345 -11.24 -8.93 15.79
N THR A 346 -11.10 -8.57 14.50
CA THR A 346 -11.77 -9.30 13.39
C THR A 346 -11.05 -10.57 12.95
N ARG A 347 -9.75 -10.67 13.16
CA ARG A 347 -8.92 -11.84 12.83
C ARG A 347 -7.85 -12.01 13.90
N ASP A 348 -7.29 -13.22 14.00
CA ASP A 348 -6.03 -13.42 14.72
C ASP A 348 -4.95 -12.54 14.08
N ALA A 349 -4.63 -11.44 14.76
CA ALA A 349 -3.60 -10.53 14.28
C ALA A 349 -2.22 -11.18 14.52
N PRO A 350 -1.32 -11.17 13.51
CA PRO A 350 0.06 -11.59 13.71
C PRO A 350 0.83 -10.65 14.65
N LEU A 351 0.28 -9.46 14.90
CA LEU A 351 0.79 -8.48 15.86
C LEU A 351 -0.06 -8.55 17.13
N LYS A 352 0.56 -8.77 18.29
CA LYS A 352 -0.13 -8.83 19.58
C LYS A 352 0.49 -7.82 20.54
N LYS A 353 -0.36 -7.10 21.30
CA LYS A 353 0.09 -6.26 22.42
C LYS A 353 0.77 -7.15 23.45
N LYS A 354 1.87 -6.68 24.04
CA LYS A 354 2.42 -7.34 25.21
C LYS A 354 1.48 -7.11 26.39
N ASP A 355 1.06 -8.21 27.03
CA ASP A 355 0.37 -8.11 28.29
C ASP A 355 1.28 -7.46 29.34
N LYS A 356 0.76 -6.45 30.02
CA LYS A 356 1.50 -5.71 31.09
C LYS A 356 1.93 -6.58 32.27
N GLY A 357 1.58 -7.88 32.29
CA GLY A 357 1.85 -8.83 33.36
C GLY A 357 3.21 -9.56 33.30
N LEU A 358 4.04 -9.33 32.25
CA LEU A 358 5.30 -10.06 32.09
C LEU A 358 6.57 -9.19 32.24
N THR A 359 6.45 -7.99 32.76
CA THR A 359 7.61 -7.14 33.02
C THR A 359 7.53 -6.57 34.45
N GLU A 360 7.95 -7.39 35.39
CA GLU A 360 8.68 -6.94 36.60
C GLU A 360 9.00 -8.18 37.41
N CYS A 361 10.24 -8.64 37.30
CA CYS A 361 10.83 -9.47 38.36
C CYS A 361 10.97 -8.59 39.57
N GLU A 362 10.00 -8.57 40.47
CA GLU A 362 10.22 -8.13 41.83
C GLU A 362 11.14 -9.17 42.53
N ASN A 363 12.29 -8.68 42.95
CA ASN A 363 13.26 -9.42 43.79
C ASN A 363 14.09 -10.54 43.15
N GLY A 364 14.70 -10.31 41.99
CA GLY A 364 15.94 -11.00 41.60
C GLY A 364 15.90 -12.53 41.49
N LYS A 365 14.73 -13.15 41.37
CA LYS A 365 14.58 -14.60 41.08
C LYS A 365 13.70 -14.76 39.84
N CYS A 366 14.33 -15.07 38.68
CA CYS A 366 13.67 -15.63 37.52
C CYS A 366 13.68 -17.16 37.69
N ASP A 367 12.52 -17.75 37.93
CA ASP A 367 12.37 -19.20 37.75
C ASP A 367 12.22 -19.46 36.26
N ILE A 368 13.23 -20.11 35.68
CA ILE A 368 13.25 -20.63 34.32
C ILE A 368 12.51 -21.97 34.36
N PHE A 369 11.36 -22.04 33.74
CA PHE A 369 10.81 -23.29 33.19
C PHE A 369 10.34 -23.04 31.76
#